data_bdde819f7281d4203173e7ec1ea1599a
#
_entry.id   bdde819f7281d4203173e7ec1ea1599a
#
_cell.length_a   1.000
_cell.length_b   1.000
_cell.length_c   1.000
_cell.angle_alpha   90.00
_cell.angle_beta   90.00
_cell.angle_gamma   90.00
#
_symmetry.space_group_name_H-M   'P 1'
#
loop_
_entity.id
_entity.type
_entity.pdbx_description
1 polymer ?
#
loop_
_entity_poly.entity_id
_entity_poly.type
_entity_poly.pdbx_seq_one_letter_code
_entity_poly.pdbx_strand_id
1 'polypeptide(L)'
;MRFLNCDKVLCLAAHPDDVEYGMLGSIMKYTDTKFDILVLSEGGNFDESTSIDRHKECESIWGDIDNITGHFLPIKHLADISEDKLINTIESKFNISDYNSIFTPPIEDAHFEHRKVNRVSYGL
;
A
#
# COMPACT_ATOMS: atom_id res chain seq x y z
N MET A 1 10.47 14.04 14.59
CA MET A 1 10.82 12.62 14.89
C MET A 1 10.47 11.76 13.68
N ARG A 2 11.39 10.91 13.26
CA ARG A 2 11.21 10.03 12.10
C ARG A 2 10.87 8.61 12.56
N PHE A 3 10.01 7.93 11.79
CA PHE A 3 9.64 6.55 12.04
C PHE A 3 10.82 5.62 11.71
N LEU A 4 11.32 4.89 12.70
CA LEU A 4 12.49 4.00 12.57
C LEU A 4 13.69 4.65 11.86
N ASN A 5 13.91 5.93 12.09
CA ASN A 5 14.94 6.73 11.43
C ASN A 5 14.83 6.77 9.89
N CYS A 6 13.64 6.54 9.36
CA CYS A 6 13.37 6.59 7.92
C CYS A 6 12.96 7.99 7.49
N ASP A 7 13.48 8.44 6.35
CA ASP A 7 13.01 9.66 5.69
C ASP A 7 11.78 9.34 4.82
N LYS A 8 11.77 8.18 4.16
CA LYS A 8 10.72 7.81 3.23
C LYS A 8 10.42 6.31 3.30
N VAL A 9 9.15 5.99 3.45
CA VAL A 9 8.65 4.62 3.60
C VAL A 9 7.61 4.33 2.51
N LEU A 10 7.70 3.15 1.92
CA LEU A 10 6.66 2.63 1.02
C LEU A 10 5.81 1.62 1.78
N CYS A 11 4.51 1.85 1.82
CA CYS A 11 3.55 0.93 2.42
C CYS A 11 2.77 0.24 1.30
N LEU A 12 2.84 -1.07 1.23
CA LEU A 12 2.09 -1.87 0.26
C LEU A 12 0.83 -2.43 0.91
N ALA A 13 -0.30 -2.18 0.29
CA ALA A 13 -1.59 -2.69 0.73
C ALA A 13 -2.21 -3.54 -0.37
N ALA A 14 -2.79 -4.67 0.01
CA ALA A 14 -3.52 -5.51 -0.95
C ALA A 14 -4.83 -4.83 -1.36
N HIS A 15 -5.52 -4.22 -0.42
CA HIS A 15 -6.84 -3.63 -0.59
C HIS A 15 -6.90 -2.25 0.09
N PRO A 16 -7.88 -1.39 -0.29
CA PRO A 16 -8.13 -0.17 0.47
C PRO A 16 -8.36 -0.48 1.95
N ASP A 17 -7.95 0.43 2.84
CA ASP A 17 -8.04 0.38 4.30
C ASP A 17 -6.99 -0.48 5.02
N ASP A 18 -6.21 -1.31 4.33
CA ASP A 18 -5.21 -2.18 4.98
C ASP A 18 -4.16 -1.39 5.77
N VAL A 19 -3.70 -0.27 5.22
CA VAL A 19 -2.65 0.55 5.85
C VAL A 19 -3.19 1.32 7.05
N GLU A 20 -4.41 1.84 6.95
CA GLU A 20 -5.04 2.60 8.02
C GLU A 20 -5.17 1.76 9.29
N TYR A 21 -5.50 0.51 9.16
CA TYR A 21 -5.62 -0.40 10.31
C TYR A 21 -4.31 -0.60 11.05
N GLY A 22 -3.20 -0.75 10.31
CA GLY A 22 -1.92 -1.11 10.91
C GLY A 22 -0.98 0.07 11.17
N MET A 23 -1.11 1.15 10.41
CA MET A 23 -0.06 2.16 10.33
C MET A 23 -0.51 3.59 10.62
N LEU A 24 -1.81 3.88 10.63
CA LEU A 24 -2.29 5.27 10.71
C LEU A 24 -1.76 6.01 11.93
N GLY A 25 -1.74 5.37 13.09
CA GLY A 25 -1.21 5.97 14.32
C GLY A 25 0.27 6.33 14.20
N SER A 26 1.07 5.46 13.60
CA SER A 26 2.49 5.71 13.36
C SER A 26 2.70 6.85 12.36
N ILE A 27 1.91 6.86 11.30
CA ILE A 27 1.98 7.91 10.27
C ILE A 27 1.68 9.28 10.89
N MET A 28 0.62 9.37 11.68
CA MET A 28 0.22 10.62 12.32
C MET A 28 1.23 11.09 13.38
N LYS A 29 1.91 10.16 14.04
CA LYS A 29 2.90 10.46 15.06
C LYS A 29 4.23 10.94 14.49
N TYR A 30 4.69 10.30 13.41
CA TYR A 30 6.03 10.53 12.85
C TYR A 30 5.97 11.42 11.61
N THR A 31 5.67 12.71 11.84
CA THR A 31 5.43 13.69 10.78
C THR A 31 6.66 14.03 9.93
N ASP A 32 7.86 13.68 10.38
CA ASP A 32 9.10 13.91 9.62
C ASP A 32 9.43 12.76 8.65
N THR A 33 8.63 11.70 8.67
CA THR A 33 8.74 10.59 7.70
C THR A 33 7.66 10.74 6.65
N LYS A 34 8.03 10.61 5.37
CA LYS A 34 7.07 10.57 4.26
C LYS A 34 6.64 9.13 4.01
N PHE A 35 5.35 8.93 3.92
CA PHE A 35 4.76 7.62 3.64
C PHE A 35 4.07 7.65 2.28
N ASP A 36 4.59 6.86 1.35
CA ASP A 36 3.89 6.57 0.11
C ASP A 36 3.09 5.29 0.32
N ILE A 37 1.79 5.36 0.10
CA ILE A 37 0.90 4.20 0.24
C ILE A 37 0.49 3.76 -1.15
N LEU A 38 0.78 2.51 -1.49
CA LEU A 38 0.36 1.90 -2.74
C LEU A 38 -0.66 0.81 -2.46
N VAL A 39 -1.90 1.04 -2.88
CA VAL A 39 -2.98 0.06 -2.83
C VAL A 39 -2.97 -0.71 -4.14
N LEU A 40 -2.73 -2.01 -4.08
CA LEU A 40 -2.47 -2.84 -5.24
C LEU A 40 -3.72 -3.32 -5.96
N SER A 41 -4.87 -3.38 -5.27
CA SER A 41 -6.11 -3.80 -5.89
C SER A 41 -7.32 -3.02 -5.40
N GLU A 42 -8.41 -3.13 -6.14
CA GLU A 42 -9.66 -2.45 -5.84
C GLU A 42 -10.49 -3.12 -4.74
N GLY A 43 -10.09 -4.31 -4.28
CA GLY A 43 -10.76 -4.97 -3.17
C GLY A 43 -11.68 -6.11 -3.57
N GLY A 44 -11.47 -6.72 -4.72
CA GLY A 44 -12.04 -8.02 -5.05
C GLY A 44 -13.49 -8.00 -5.53
N ASN A 45 -14.38 -8.64 -4.81
CA ASN A 45 -15.73 -8.99 -5.26
C ASN A 45 -16.75 -7.84 -5.23
N PHE A 46 -16.32 -6.62 -5.00
CA PHE A 46 -17.20 -5.46 -5.00
C PHE A 46 -17.44 -4.97 -6.43
N ASP A 47 -18.60 -4.36 -6.67
CA ASP A 47 -18.87 -3.70 -7.94
C ASP A 47 -18.03 -2.42 -8.07
N GLU A 48 -18.02 -1.82 -9.27
CA GLU A 48 -17.24 -0.60 -9.52
C GLU A 48 -17.59 0.56 -8.60
N SER A 49 -18.88 0.72 -8.27
CA SER A 49 -19.31 1.82 -7.40
C SER A 49 -18.75 1.64 -5.98
N THR A 50 -18.73 0.42 -5.48
CA THR A 50 -18.17 0.11 -4.16
C THR A 50 -16.66 0.34 -4.13
N SER A 51 -15.95 -0.07 -5.16
CA SER A 51 -14.50 0.17 -5.27
C SER A 51 -14.17 1.66 -5.31
N ILE A 52 -14.92 2.44 -6.08
CA ILE A 52 -14.75 3.90 -6.16
C ILE A 52 -15.01 4.53 -4.79
N ASP A 53 -16.04 4.10 -4.09
CA ASP A 53 -16.38 4.62 -2.77
C ASP A 53 -15.27 4.33 -1.75
N ARG A 54 -14.71 3.12 -1.77
CA ARG A 54 -13.59 2.76 -0.89
C ARG A 54 -12.34 3.58 -1.17
N HIS A 55 -12.01 3.82 -2.44
CA HIS A 55 -10.90 4.71 -2.82
C HIS A 55 -11.12 6.13 -2.32
N LYS A 56 -12.34 6.66 -2.47
CA LYS A 56 -12.69 8.01 -1.98
C LYS A 56 -12.59 8.11 -0.47
N GLU A 57 -13.00 7.09 0.25
CA GLU A 57 -12.87 7.04 1.71
C GLU A 57 -11.40 7.12 2.13
N CYS A 58 -10.51 6.35 1.49
CA CYS A 58 -9.09 6.42 1.75
C CYS A 58 -8.52 7.81 1.44
N GLU A 59 -8.84 8.36 0.28
CA GLU A 59 -8.38 9.69 -0.12
C GLU A 59 -8.87 10.77 0.84
N SER A 60 -10.07 10.64 1.36
CA SER A 60 -10.63 11.57 2.34
C SER A 60 -9.82 11.57 3.64
N ILE A 61 -9.37 10.39 4.08
CA ILE A 61 -8.52 10.28 5.27
C ILE A 61 -7.12 10.82 4.98
N TRP A 62 -6.51 10.40 3.88
CA TRP A 62 -5.13 10.77 3.56
C TRP A 62 -4.96 12.23 3.18
N GLY A 63 -6.00 12.85 2.60
CA GLY A 63 -5.95 14.24 2.16
C GLY A 63 -5.73 15.24 3.30
N ASP A 64 -6.07 14.85 4.52
CA ASP A 64 -5.89 15.68 5.71
C ASP A 64 -4.56 15.41 6.42
N ILE A 65 -3.73 14.51 5.89
CA ILE A 65 -2.46 14.11 6.52
C ILE A 65 -1.31 14.46 5.59
N ASP A 66 -0.47 15.41 6.01
CA ASP A 66 0.53 16.04 5.14
C ASP A 66 1.65 15.11 4.68
N ASN A 67 1.98 14.09 5.47
CA ASN A 67 3.10 13.19 5.17
C ASN A 67 2.68 11.89 4.46
N ILE A 68 1.46 11.83 3.93
CA ILE A 68 0.99 10.71 3.11
C ILE A 68 0.86 11.13 1.65
N THR A 69 1.32 10.27 0.74
CA THR A 69 0.97 10.32 -0.67
C THR A 69 0.39 8.95 -1.06
N GLY A 70 -0.83 8.93 -1.53
CA GLY A 70 -1.53 7.69 -1.86
C GLY A 70 -1.55 7.40 -3.36
N HIS A 71 -1.45 6.12 -3.70
CA HIS A 71 -1.48 5.62 -5.07
C HIS A 71 -2.35 4.36 -5.13
N PHE A 72 -3.09 4.21 -6.23
CA PHE A 72 -3.96 3.05 -6.46
C PHE A 72 -3.63 2.44 -7.81
N LEU A 73 -3.46 1.10 -7.85
CA LEU A 73 -3.33 0.38 -9.12
C LEU A 73 -4.72 -0.07 -9.58
N PRO A 74 -4.99 -0.03 -10.91
CA PRO A 74 -6.29 -0.44 -11.45
C PRO A 74 -6.36 -1.96 -11.64
N ILE A 75 -6.13 -2.72 -10.59
CA ILE A 75 -6.19 -4.18 -10.59
C ILE A 75 -7.38 -4.61 -9.74
N LYS A 76 -8.31 -5.37 -10.33
CA LYS A 76 -9.49 -5.84 -9.58
C LYS A 76 -9.13 -6.92 -8.58
N HIS A 77 -8.42 -7.95 -9.03
CA HIS A 77 -8.09 -9.11 -8.23
C HIS A 77 -6.60 -9.41 -8.33
N LEU A 78 -5.91 -9.45 -7.22
CA LEU A 78 -4.49 -9.81 -7.19
C LEU A 78 -4.24 -11.27 -7.61
N ALA A 79 -5.26 -12.13 -7.48
CA ALA A 79 -5.15 -13.52 -7.92
C ALA A 79 -4.95 -13.64 -9.43
N ASP A 80 -5.40 -12.65 -10.21
CA ASP A 80 -5.38 -12.70 -11.67
C ASP A 80 -4.08 -12.18 -12.29
N ILE A 81 -3.16 -11.68 -11.50
CA ILE A 81 -1.87 -11.16 -11.97
C ILE A 81 -0.73 -11.96 -11.35
N SER A 82 0.29 -12.30 -12.14
CA SER A 82 1.44 -13.01 -11.63
C SER A 82 2.29 -12.13 -10.71
N GLU A 83 3.05 -12.76 -9.82
CA GLU A 83 3.96 -12.04 -8.93
C GLU A 83 5.01 -11.25 -9.73
N ASP A 84 5.57 -11.85 -10.78
CA ASP A 84 6.55 -11.19 -11.63
C ASP A 84 5.99 -9.94 -12.31
N LYS A 85 4.78 -10.05 -12.84
CA LYS A 85 4.12 -8.90 -13.49
C LYS A 85 3.80 -7.80 -12.49
N LEU A 86 3.39 -8.17 -11.28
CA LEU A 86 3.10 -7.21 -10.23
C LEU A 86 4.38 -6.48 -9.79
N ILE A 87 5.48 -7.20 -9.62
CA ILE A 87 6.79 -6.62 -9.31
C ILE A 87 7.18 -5.60 -10.40
N ASN A 88 7.09 -5.99 -11.66
CA ASN A 88 7.43 -5.12 -12.78
C ASN A 88 6.54 -3.87 -12.82
N THR A 89 5.27 -4.01 -12.51
CA THR A 89 4.33 -2.89 -12.46
C THR A 89 4.73 -1.90 -11.37
N ILE A 90 5.06 -2.38 -10.19
CA ILE A 90 5.49 -1.53 -9.07
C ILE A 90 6.81 -0.83 -9.41
N GLU A 91 7.79 -1.55 -9.92
CA GLU A 91 9.10 -0.99 -10.26
C GLU A 91 9.03 0.03 -11.39
N SER A 92 8.05 -0.07 -12.28
CA SER A 92 7.85 0.92 -13.34
C SER A 92 7.30 2.25 -12.83
N LYS A 93 6.65 2.25 -11.68
CA LYS A 93 6.01 3.43 -11.08
C LYS A 93 6.80 4.07 -9.95
N PHE A 94 7.64 3.28 -9.28
CA PHE A 94 8.36 3.73 -8.09
C PHE A 94 9.84 3.37 -8.21
N ASN A 95 10.69 4.31 -7.86
CA ASN A 95 12.11 4.00 -7.69
C ASN A 95 12.30 3.45 -6.28
N ILE A 96 12.41 2.13 -6.18
CA ILE A 96 12.49 1.45 -4.88
C ILE A 96 13.69 1.91 -4.04
N SER A 97 14.78 2.31 -4.69
CA SER A 97 15.96 2.80 -3.97
C SER A 97 15.75 4.14 -3.25
N ASP A 98 14.65 4.84 -3.53
CA ASP A 98 14.31 6.08 -2.83
C ASP A 98 13.75 5.84 -1.43
N TYR A 99 13.41 4.60 -1.09
CA TYR A 99 12.79 4.28 0.19
C TYR A 99 13.76 3.63 1.15
N ASN A 100 13.68 4.04 2.42
CA ASN A 100 14.47 3.42 3.49
C ASN A 100 13.89 2.09 3.94
N SER A 101 12.57 1.93 3.83
CA SER A 101 11.87 0.72 4.24
C SER A 101 10.61 0.50 3.42
N ILE A 102 10.22 -0.76 3.31
CA ILE A 102 8.95 -1.18 2.72
C ILE A 102 8.17 -1.93 3.79
N PHE A 103 6.94 -1.51 4.03
CA PHE A 103 6.02 -2.19 4.93
C PHE A 103 4.97 -2.94 4.13
N THR A 104 4.64 -4.14 4.55
CA THR A 104 3.81 -5.08 3.81
C THR A 104 3.01 -5.91 4.82
N PRO A 105 1.87 -6.51 4.41
CA PRO A 105 1.21 -7.49 5.26
C PRO A 105 2.14 -8.65 5.60
N PRO A 106 1.99 -9.28 6.78
CA PRO A 106 2.86 -10.39 7.18
C PRO A 106 2.58 -11.64 6.35
N ILE A 107 3.59 -12.51 6.23
CA ILE A 107 3.45 -13.78 5.50
C ILE A 107 2.47 -14.74 6.21
N GLU A 108 2.28 -14.57 7.51
CA GLU A 108 1.38 -15.39 8.33
C GLU A 108 -0.08 -14.94 8.24
N ASP A 109 -0.38 -13.92 7.45
CA ASP A 109 -1.75 -13.44 7.29
C ASP A 109 -2.67 -14.53 6.72
N ALA A 110 -3.89 -14.59 7.21
CA ALA A 110 -4.86 -15.58 6.75
C ALA A 110 -5.34 -15.32 5.31
N HIS A 111 -5.29 -14.07 4.85
CA HIS A 111 -5.77 -13.70 3.52
C HIS A 111 -4.67 -13.94 2.47
N PHE A 112 -4.99 -14.75 1.45
CA PHE A 112 -3.99 -15.14 0.47
C PHE A 112 -3.45 -13.96 -0.36
N GLU A 113 -4.27 -12.94 -0.61
CA GLU A 113 -3.81 -11.74 -1.33
C GLU A 113 -2.82 -10.92 -0.49
N HIS A 114 -3.01 -10.85 0.81
CA HIS A 114 -2.04 -10.24 1.72
C HIS A 114 -0.70 -10.98 1.68
N ARG A 115 -0.73 -12.32 1.71
CA ARG A 115 0.49 -13.13 1.58
C ARG A 115 1.18 -12.91 0.24
N LYS A 116 0.40 -12.73 -0.84
CA LYS A 116 0.95 -12.44 -2.16
C LYS A 116 1.70 -11.10 -2.18
N VAL A 117 1.12 -10.07 -1.57
CA VAL A 117 1.78 -8.75 -1.43
C VAL A 117 3.09 -8.90 -0.65
N ASN A 118 3.08 -9.67 0.43
CA ASN A 118 4.30 -9.94 1.19
C ASN A 118 5.37 -10.57 0.31
N ARG A 119 5.04 -11.62 -0.45
CA ARG A 119 6.00 -12.29 -1.34
C ARG A 119 6.54 -11.36 -2.42
N VAL A 120 5.68 -10.54 -3.01
CA VAL A 120 6.06 -9.55 -4.04
C VAL A 120 7.08 -8.56 -3.47
N SER A 121 6.92 -8.14 -2.22
CA SER A 121 7.83 -7.17 -1.61
C SER A 121 9.28 -7.64 -1.58
N TYR A 122 9.52 -8.93 -1.47
CA TYR A 122 10.88 -9.49 -1.48
C TYR A 122 11.54 -9.46 -2.87
N GLY A 123 10.76 -9.27 -3.92
CA GLY A 123 11.27 -9.12 -5.29
C GLY A 123 11.61 -7.69 -5.71
N LEU A 124 11.28 -6.74 -4.87
CA LEU A 124 11.47 -5.32 -5.18
C LEU A 124 12.93 -4.84 -4.91
#